data_ed61b643b748e0c26b533623b6507677
#
_entry.id   ed61b643b748e0c26b533623b6507677
#
_cell.length_a   1.000
_cell.length_b   1.000
_cell.length_c   1.000
_cell.angle_alpha   90.00
_cell.angle_beta   90.00
_cell.angle_gamma   90.00
#
_symmetry.space_group_name_H-M   'P 1'
#
loop_
_entity.id
_entity.type
_entity.pdbx_description
1 polymer ?
#
loop_
_entity_poly.entity_id
_entity_poly.type
_entity_poly.pdbx_seq_one_letter_code
_entity_poly.pdbx_strand_id
1 'polypeptide(L)'
;PLHTGDDVQAAVSRLVEKESLKGLVLDLRNNPGGVLGASIDVAGVFLEGGTVVYTEGRLDNSERDYEASAGDLTAGAPLVVLINGGSASASEIVAGALQDHSRAVIMGTQSFGKGSVQTVLPISESRAVKLTTALHYCAFLHAEWSLHSG
;
A
#
# COMPACT_ATOMS: atom_id res chain seq x y z
N PRO A 1 8.02 1.19 -10.18
CA PRO A 1 9.40 0.75 -10.25
C PRO A 1 9.74 -0.18 -9.10
N LEU A 2 10.74 -1.06 -9.26
CA LEU A 2 11.15 -2.05 -8.26
C LEU A 2 11.76 -1.42 -6.99
N HIS A 3 12.19 -0.18 -7.06
CA HIS A 3 12.90 0.54 -5.98
C HIS A 3 12.05 1.62 -5.30
N THR A 4 10.74 1.62 -5.49
CA THR A 4 9.86 2.66 -4.90
C THR A 4 9.92 2.66 -3.36
N GLY A 5 10.01 1.50 -2.72
CA GLY A 5 10.17 1.39 -1.28
C GLY A 5 11.43 2.10 -0.78
N ASP A 6 12.57 1.78 -1.40
CA ASP A 6 13.88 2.38 -1.06
C ASP A 6 13.88 3.89 -1.30
N ASP A 7 13.29 4.35 -2.40
CA ASP A 7 13.21 5.76 -2.75
C ASP A 7 12.37 6.55 -1.73
N VAL A 8 11.21 5.99 -1.31
CA VAL A 8 10.35 6.59 -0.28
C VAL A 8 11.05 6.60 1.07
N GLN A 9 11.68 5.49 1.46
CA GLN A 9 12.46 5.40 2.69
C GLN A 9 13.56 6.46 2.73
N ALA A 10 14.34 6.59 1.66
CA ALA A 10 15.41 7.58 1.57
C ALA A 10 14.87 9.03 1.61
N ALA A 11 13.73 9.29 0.97
CA ALA A 11 13.10 10.60 0.99
C ALA A 11 12.61 10.97 2.39
N VAL A 12 11.90 10.04 3.07
CA VAL A 12 11.40 10.25 4.43
C VAL A 12 12.55 10.43 5.42
N SER A 13 13.60 9.59 5.35
CA SER A 13 14.78 9.73 6.19
C SER A 13 15.40 11.11 6.07
N ARG A 14 15.57 11.64 4.85
CA ARG A 14 16.10 12.99 4.64
C ARG A 14 15.20 14.09 5.23
N LEU A 15 13.88 13.92 5.20
CA LEU A 15 12.95 14.88 5.80
C LEU A 15 13.04 14.87 7.32
N VAL A 16 13.13 13.68 7.91
CA VAL A 16 13.26 13.50 9.36
C VAL A 16 14.59 14.08 9.89
N GLU A 17 15.68 13.90 9.13
CA GLU A 17 17.01 14.40 9.52
C GLU A 17 17.16 15.92 9.45
N LYS A 18 16.45 16.56 8.51
CA LYS A 18 16.62 18.00 8.25
C LYS A 18 15.90 18.89 9.22
N GLU A 19 14.73 18.48 9.70
CA GLU A 19 13.86 19.31 10.51
C GLU A 19 13.04 18.47 11.50
N SER A 20 12.58 19.11 12.57
CA SER A 20 11.55 18.54 13.44
C SER A 20 10.26 18.35 12.63
N LEU A 21 10.01 17.13 12.17
CA LEU A 21 8.87 16.79 11.33
C LEU A 21 7.56 16.99 12.10
N LYS A 22 6.74 17.95 11.70
CA LYS A 22 5.44 18.22 12.33
C LYS A 22 4.29 17.42 11.74
N GLY A 23 4.48 16.87 10.54
CA GLY A 23 3.52 16.06 9.82
C GLY A 23 3.99 15.81 8.40
N LEU A 24 3.37 14.83 7.75
CA LEU A 24 3.71 14.40 6.40
C LEU A 24 2.45 14.18 5.57
N VAL A 25 2.52 14.50 4.29
CA VAL A 25 1.48 14.17 3.31
C VAL A 25 2.06 13.20 2.30
N LEU A 26 1.43 12.02 2.18
CA LEU A 26 1.72 11.04 1.15
C LEU A 26 0.67 11.16 0.04
N ASP A 27 1.07 11.67 -1.12
CA ASP A 27 0.17 11.85 -2.25
C ASP A 27 0.19 10.65 -3.18
N LEU A 28 -0.90 9.88 -3.16
CA LEU A 28 -1.12 8.71 -4.02
C LEU A 28 -2.17 8.98 -5.11
N ARG A 29 -2.57 10.23 -5.32
CA ARG A 29 -3.52 10.57 -6.39
C ARG A 29 -2.92 10.25 -7.75
N ASN A 30 -3.74 9.70 -8.65
CA ASN A 30 -3.34 9.27 -10.00
C ASN A 30 -2.18 8.24 -10.01
N ASN A 31 -1.97 7.55 -8.91
CA ASN A 31 -0.98 6.48 -8.83
C ASN A 31 -1.67 5.13 -9.05
N PRO A 32 -1.50 4.49 -10.22
CA PRO A 32 -2.17 3.22 -10.54
C PRO A 32 -1.60 2.02 -9.79
N GLY A 33 -0.66 2.26 -8.89
CA GLY A 33 0.02 1.25 -8.12
C GLY A 33 1.28 0.71 -8.80
N GLY A 34 1.63 -0.52 -8.47
CA GLY A 34 2.85 -1.15 -8.94
C GLY A 34 2.99 -2.57 -8.40
N VAL A 35 4.20 -2.90 -7.97
CA VAL A 35 4.54 -4.23 -7.44
C VAL A 35 4.07 -4.36 -6.00
N LEU A 36 3.50 -5.51 -5.64
CA LEU A 36 3.03 -5.80 -4.28
C LEU A 36 4.12 -5.58 -3.22
N GLY A 37 5.34 -6.07 -3.46
CA GLY A 37 6.47 -5.88 -2.54
C GLY A 37 6.74 -4.41 -2.24
N ALA A 38 6.69 -3.55 -3.26
CA ALA A 38 6.89 -2.11 -3.05
C ALA A 38 5.80 -1.47 -2.17
N SER A 39 4.56 -1.96 -2.19
CA SER A 39 3.51 -1.45 -1.29
C SER A 39 3.77 -1.83 0.16
N ILE A 40 4.32 -3.04 0.39
CA ILE A 40 4.69 -3.50 1.73
C ILE A 40 5.84 -2.64 2.28
N ASP A 41 6.85 -2.40 1.45
CA ASP A 41 8.02 -1.57 1.82
C ASP A 41 7.60 -0.14 2.14
N VAL A 42 6.75 0.48 1.29
CA VAL A 42 6.25 1.84 1.50
C VAL A 42 5.38 1.95 2.75
N ALA A 43 4.47 1.01 2.98
CA ALA A 43 3.68 0.98 4.21
C ALA A 43 4.58 0.81 5.45
N GLY A 44 5.60 -0.05 5.34
CA GLY A 44 6.57 -0.33 6.39
C GLY A 44 7.39 0.90 6.83
N VAL A 45 7.57 1.89 5.96
CA VAL A 45 8.23 3.17 6.33
C VAL A 45 7.49 3.90 7.46
N PHE A 46 6.19 3.68 7.58
CA PHE A 46 5.30 4.39 8.50
C PHE A 46 4.69 3.51 9.60
N LEU A 47 4.94 2.20 9.59
CA LEU A 47 4.34 1.25 10.52
C LEU A 47 5.37 0.68 11.49
N GLU A 48 4.95 0.39 12.70
CA GLU A 48 5.73 -0.35 13.71
C GLU A 48 5.66 -1.88 13.52
N GLY A 49 5.33 -2.34 12.32
CA GLY A 49 5.10 -3.73 11.99
C GLY A 49 3.62 -4.05 11.79
N GLY A 50 3.29 -5.33 11.75
CA GLY A 50 1.93 -5.84 11.56
C GLY A 50 1.55 -6.05 10.10
N THR A 51 0.37 -6.65 9.90
CA THR A 51 -0.12 -7.02 8.56
C THR A 51 -0.39 -5.80 7.70
N VAL A 52 0.19 -5.78 6.51
CA VAL A 52 -0.08 -4.78 5.47
C VAL A 52 -1.21 -5.24 4.56
N VAL A 53 -1.13 -6.49 4.13
CA VAL A 53 -2.10 -7.10 3.22
C VAL A 53 -2.04 -8.61 3.35
N TYR A 54 -3.18 -9.26 3.21
CA TYR A 54 -3.22 -10.70 2.99
C TYR A 54 -3.78 -11.00 1.60
N THR A 55 -3.36 -12.10 1.02
CA THR A 55 -3.81 -12.56 -0.28
C THR A 55 -4.46 -13.92 -0.16
N GLU A 56 -5.57 -14.11 -0.86
CA GLU A 56 -6.29 -15.36 -0.94
C GLU A 56 -6.33 -15.81 -2.41
N GLY A 57 -5.80 -16.98 -2.69
CA GLY A 57 -5.83 -17.60 -4.01
C GLY A 57 -6.83 -18.73 -4.09
N ARG A 58 -7.00 -19.30 -5.28
CA ARG A 58 -7.96 -20.39 -5.55
C ARG A 58 -7.55 -21.76 -5.02
N LEU A 59 -6.28 -21.95 -4.67
CA LEU A 59 -5.78 -23.22 -4.17
C LEU A 59 -5.81 -23.24 -2.65
N ASP A 60 -6.18 -24.36 -2.07
CA ASP A 60 -6.07 -24.60 -0.63
C ASP A 60 -4.63 -24.32 -0.18
N ASN A 61 -4.45 -23.55 0.91
CA ASN A 61 -3.16 -23.05 1.41
C ASN A 61 -2.47 -21.98 0.55
N SER A 62 -3.20 -21.23 -0.27
CA SER A 62 -2.66 -20.09 -1.03
C SER A 62 -2.82 -18.75 -0.31
N GLU A 63 -3.31 -18.76 0.92
CA GLU A 63 -3.35 -17.60 1.79
C GLU A 63 -1.92 -17.18 2.19
N ARG A 64 -1.63 -15.91 2.05
CA ARG A 64 -0.35 -15.32 2.47
C ARG A 64 -0.58 -14.00 3.16
N ASP A 65 -0.02 -13.87 4.34
CA ASP A 65 0.10 -12.63 5.07
C ASP A 65 1.41 -11.95 4.71
N TYR A 66 1.34 -10.65 4.46
CA TYR A 66 2.49 -9.81 4.23
C TYR A 66 2.54 -8.74 5.32
N GLU A 67 3.61 -8.77 6.08
CA GLU A 67 3.81 -7.88 7.23
C GLU A 67 4.83 -6.80 6.92
N ALA A 68 4.62 -5.63 7.51
CA ALA A 68 5.60 -4.55 7.51
C ALA A 68 6.77 -4.91 8.43
N SER A 69 7.97 -4.52 8.03
CA SER A 69 9.10 -4.49 8.97
C SER A 69 8.83 -3.43 10.04
N ALA A 70 9.21 -3.72 11.28
CA ALA A 70 9.05 -2.77 12.37
C ALA A 70 9.94 -1.54 12.21
N GLY A 71 9.42 -0.38 12.50
CA GLY A 71 10.18 0.86 12.58
C GLY A 71 9.57 2.02 11.77
N ASP A 72 8.58 2.69 12.35
CA ASP A 72 8.07 3.96 11.80
C ASP A 72 9.18 5.02 11.80
N LEU A 73 9.70 5.36 10.63
CA LEU A 73 10.77 6.34 10.46
C LEU A 73 10.38 7.75 10.88
N THR A 74 9.08 8.04 10.94
CA THR A 74 8.55 9.37 11.32
C THR A 74 8.27 9.50 12.81
N ALA A 75 8.55 8.44 13.60
CA ALA A 75 8.29 8.37 15.03
C ALA A 75 6.86 8.80 15.41
N GLY A 76 5.87 8.36 14.64
CA GLY A 76 4.46 8.66 14.88
C GLY A 76 4.01 10.06 14.48
N ALA A 77 4.79 10.82 13.72
CA ALA A 77 4.37 12.13 13.23
C ALA A 77 3.03 12.04 12.45
N PRO A 78 2.14 13.04 12.55
CA PRO A 78 0.88 13.04 11.83
C PRO A 78 1.07 12.77 10.34
N LEU A 79 0.28 11.84 9.79
CA LEU A 79 0.35 11.42 8.40
C LEU A 79 -1.03 11.55 7.74
N VAL A 80 -1.06 12.20 6.58
CA VAL A 80 -2.23 12.25 5.70
C VAL A 80 -1.88 11.55 4.40
N VAL A 81 -2.79 10.72 3.91
CA VAL A 81 -2.66 10.07 2.59
C VAL A 81 -3.74 10.60 1.67
N LEU A 82 -3.35 11.12 0.51
CA LEU A 82 -4.27 11.62 -0.50
C LEU A 82 -4.52 10.55 -1.56
N ILE A 83 -5.79 10.28 -1.85
CA ILE A 83 -6.22 9.32 -2.88
C ILE A 83 -7.28 9.92 -3.80
N ASN A 84 -7.44 9.35 -4.99
CA ASN A 84 -8.54 9.65 -5.91
C ASN A 84 -8.86 8.43 -6.81
N GLY A 85 -9.77 8.59 -7.75
CA GLY A 85 -10.15 7.52 -8.70
C GLY A 85 -9.01 6.97 -9.57
N GLY A 86 -7.87 7.63 -9.63
CA GLY A 86 -6.65 7.15 -10.28
C GLY A 86 -5.73 6.35 -9.35
N SER A 87 -6.04 6.27 -8.07
CA SER A 87 -5.30 5.47 -7.07
C SER A 87 -5.77 4.02 -7.15
N ALA A 88 -4.88 3.09 -7.47
CA ALA A 88 -5.27 1.69 -7.67
C ALA A 88 -4.21 0.71 -7.16
N SER A 89 -4.63 -0.57 -6.90
CA SER A 89 -3.73 -1.69 -6.62
C SER A 89 -2.79 -1.41 -5.44
N ALA A 90 -1.46 -1.40 -5.67
CA ALA A 90 -0.46 -1.14 -4.62
C ALA A 90 -0.69 0.16 -3.84
N SER A 91 -1.22 1.20 -4.48
CA SER A 91 -1.59 2.45 -3.80
C SER A 91 -2.75 2.27 -2.83
N GLU A 92 -3.73 1.42 -3.19
CA GLU A 92 -4.85 1.08 -2.32
C GLU A 92 -4.40 0.22 -1.14
N ILE A 93 -3.42 -0.68 -1.36
CA ILE A 93 -2.81 -1.47 -0.28
C ILE A 93 -2.13 -0.56 0.74
N VAL A 94 -1.31 0.40 0.28
CA VAL A 94 -0.66 1.35 1.19
C VAL A 94 -1.68 2.17 1.98
N ALA A 95 -2.65 2.77 1.29
CA ALA A 95 -3.69 3.58 1.94
C ALA A 95 -4.52 2.75 2.93
N GLY A 96 -4.95 1.55 2.53
CA GLY A 96 -5.71 0.63 3.37
C GLY A 96 -4.95 0.19 4.61
N ALA A 97 -3.69 -0.23 4.46
CA ALA A 97 -2.86 -0.64 5.59
C ALA A 97 -2.65 0.50 6.60
N LEU A 98 -2.34 1.71 6.12
CA LEU A 98 -2.16 2.87 6.99
C LEU A 98 -3.47 3.29 7.69
N GLN A 99 -4.62 3.08 7.03
CA GLN A 99 -5.94 3.29 7.63
C GLN A 99 -6.25 2.23 8.69
N ASP A 100 -6.04 0.96 8.37
CA ASP A 100 -6.34 -0.18 9.25
C ASP A 100 -5.54 -0.11 10.57
N HIS A 101 -4.29 0.32 10.48
CA HIS A 101 -3.45 0.56 11.65
C HIS A 101 -3.72 1.90 12.35
N SER A 102 -4.74 2.65 11.92
CA SER A 102 -5.01 4.01 12.42
C SER A 102 -3.78 4.93 12.38
N ARG A 103 -2.87 4.66 11.42
CA ARG A 103 -1.60 5.38 11.29
C ARG A 103 -1.75 6.69 10.53
N ALA A 104 -2.70 6.77 9.60
CA ALA A 104 -2.88 7.94 8.74
C ALA A 104 -4.37 8.30 8.60
N VAL A 105 -4.61 9.56 8.32
CA VAL A 105 -5.90 10.04 7.83
C VAL A 105 -5.92 9.94 6.31
N ILE A 106 -6.88 9.20 5.76
CA ILE A 106 -7.07 9.08 4.32
C ILE A 106 -8.01 10.19 3.86
N MET A 107 -7.59 10.96 2.86
CA MET A 107 -8.35 12.09 2.33
C MET A 107 -8.44 12.04 0.80
N GLY A 108 -9.54 12.53 0.26
CA GLY A 108 -9.75 12.62 -1.18
C GLY A 108 -11.07 12.02 -1.62
N THR A 109 -11.08 11.40 -2.79
CA THR A 109 -12.23 10.72 -3.36
C THR A 109 -12.02 9.23 -3.42
N GLN A 110 -13.08 8.46 -3.69
CA GLN A 110 -13.01 7.01 -3.81
C GLN A 110 -11.91 6.57 -4.77
N SER A 111 -11.13 5.58 -4.38
CA SER A 111 -10.10 4.95 -5.20
C SER A 111 -10.70 4.05 -6.28
N PHE A 112 -9.87 3.49 -7.14
CA PHE A 112 -10.29 2.67 -8.28
C PHE A 112 -11.01 1.37 -7.87
N GLY A 113 -10.62 0.76 -6.77
CA GLY A 113 -11.22 -0.49 -6.27
C GLY A 113 -10.65 -1.76 -6.91
N LYS A 114 -9.35 -1.78 -7.22
CA LYS A 114 -8.70 -2.96 -7.79
C LYS A 114 -8.21 -3.91 -6.69
N GLY A 115 -9.05 -4.88 -6.34
CA GLY A 115 -8.76 -5.91 -5.32
C GLY A 115 -8.09 -7.19 -5.83
N SER A 116 -7.36 -7.16 -6.96
CA SER A 116 -6.77 -8.36 -7.55
C SER A 116 -5.27 -8.29 -7.72
N VAL A 117 -4.58 -9.39 -7.40
CA VAL A 117 -3.16 -9.61 -7.65
C VAL A 117 -2.99 -10.29 -9.01
N GLN A 118 -2.15 -9.72 -9.86
CA GLN A 118 -1.81 -10.28 -11.15
C GLN A 118 -0.35 -10.75 -11.15
N THR A 119 -0.14 -11.98 -11.59
CA THR A 119 1.19 -12.56 -11.75
C THR A 119 1.54 -12.61 -13.23
N VAL A 120 2.75 -12.20 -13.56
CA VAL A 120 3.30 -12.33 -14.92
C VAL A 120 4.10 -13.62 -14.98
N LEU A 121 3.60 -14.58 -15.75
CA LEU A 121 4.25 -15.87 -15.96
C LEU A 121 4.97 -15.85 -17.32
N PRO A 122 6.28 -15.92 -17.36
CA PRO A 122 7.01 -16.05 -18.63
C PRO A 122 6.69 -17.42 -19.25
N ILE A 123 6.29 -17.41 -20.53
CA ILE A 123 6.06 -18.63 -21.32
C ILE A 123 7.28 -18.94 -22.20
N SER A 124 7.99 -17.89 -22.63
CA SER A 124 9.21 -17.99 -23.40
C SER A 124 10.08 -16.76 -23.17
N GLU A 125 11.27 -16.71 -23.76
CA GLU A 125 12.19 -15.58 -23.64
C GLU A 125 11.58 -14.23 -24.07
N SER A 126 10.54 -14.25 -24.93
CA SER A 126 9.91 -13.05 -25.48
C SER A 126 8.40 -12.93 -25.19
N ARG A 127 7.81 -13.88 -24.48
CA ARG A 127 6.35 -13.94 -24.22
C ARG A 127 6.05 -14.23 -22.77
N ALA A 128 5.10 -13.49 -22.21
CA ALA A 128 4.58 -13.71 -20.88
C ALA A 128 3.05 -13.60 -20.86
N VAL A 129 2.40 -14.32 -19.98
CA VAL A 129 0.97 -14.20 -19.71
C VAL A 129 0.78 -13.55 -18.36
N LYS A 130 -0.13 -12.58 -18.30
CA LYS A 130 -0.55 -11.92 -17.09
C LYS A 130 -1.86 -12.53 -16.62
N LEU A 131 -1.83 -13.20 -15.48
CA LEU A 131 -2.99 -13.90 -14.91
C LEU A 131 -3.34 -13.29 -13.56
N THR A 132 -4.64 -13.18 -13.28
CA THR A 132 -5.12 -12.91 -11.92
C THR A 132 -5.01 -14.20 -11.11
N THR A 133 -4.13 -14.21 -10.13
CA THR A 133 -3.81 -15.40 -9.34
C THR A 133 -4.37 -15.37 -7.93
N ALA A 134 -4.66 -14.18 -7.41
CA ALA A 134 -5.21 -14.00 -6.07
C ALA A 134 -6.04 -12.72 -5.96
N LEU A 135 -6.86 -12.64 -4.92
CA LEU A 135 -7.44 -11.39 -4.43
C LEU A 135 -6.57 -10.88 -3.28
N HIS A 136 -6.48 -9.56 -3.14
CA HIS A 136 -5.84 -8.96 -1.98
C HIS A 136 -6.89 -8.28 -1.10
N TYR A 137 -6.67 -8.39 0.19
CA TYR A 137 -7.54 -7.81 1.21
C TYR A 137 -6.68 -7.02 2.20
N CYS A 138 -7.06 -5.78 2.46
CA CYS A 138 -6.66 -5.09 3.67
C CYS A 138 -7.64 -5.50 4.78
N ALA A 139 -7.24 -5.51 6.03
CA ALA A 139 -8.03 -6.07 7.13
C ALA A 139 -9.43 -5.46 7.26
N PHE A 140 -9.63 -4.23 6.78
CA PHE A 140 -10.89 -3.48 6.85
C PHE A 140 -11.75 -3.50 5.58
N LEU A 141 -11.30 -4.09 4.47
CA LEU A 141 -12.09 -4.14 3.22
C LEU A 141 -13.29 -5.10 3.27
N HIS A 142 -13.59 -5.71 4.42
CA HIS A 142 -14.88 -6.35 4.69
C HIS A 142 -15.97 -5.38 5.18
N ALA A 143 -15.64 -4.14 5.48
CA ALA A 143 -16.62 -3.12 5.82
C ALA A 143 -16.79 -2.18 4.61
N GLU A 144 -18.02 -2.10 4.11
CA GLU A 144 -18.45 -1.17 3.08
C GLU A 144 -17.74 0.18 3.21
N TRP A 145 -17.11 0.63 2.10
CA TRP A 145 -16.58 1.98 1.97
C TRP A 145 -17.72 2.99 2.14
N SER A 146 -18.16 3.18 3.36
CA SER A 146 -19.10 4.20 3.73
C SER A 146 -18.32 5.48 3.95
N LEU A 147 -18.02 6.20 2.84
CA LEU A 147 -17.61 7.58 2.95
C LEU A 147 -18.75 8.35 3.61
N HIS A 148 -18.61 8.68 4.87
CA HIS A 148 -19.41 9.73 5.48
C HIS A 148 -18.96 11.04 4.85
N SER A 149 -19.68 11.45 3.81
CA SER A 149 -19.70 12.83 3.35
C SER A 149 -20.38 13.64 4.46
N GLY A 150 -19.60 14.30 5.25
CA GLY A 150 -19.97 15.41 6.12
C GLY A 150 -19.53 16.71 5.49
#